data_538fcc0af5a371e03f05fbcbfeddf297
#
_entry.id   538fcc0af5a371e03f05fbcbfeddf297
#
_cell.length_a   1.000
_cell.length_b   1.000
_cell.length_c   1.000
_cell.angle_alpha   90.00
_cell.angle_beta   90.00
_cell.angle_gamma   90.00
#
_symmetry.space_group_name_H-M   'P 1'
#
loop_
_entity.id
_entity.type
_entity.pdbx_description
1 polymer ?
#
loop_
_entity_poly.entity_id
_entity_poly.type
_entity_poly.pdbx_seq_one_letter_code
_entity_poly.pdbx_strand_id
1 'polypeptide(L)'
;HVELEILRQKGHRHWAIFDSNILENSPPMIPDWNSARIIREAQKNDMFCSAMELSSLALRAGLNPRKLKSTVEIYNAQLSSKSEDPFGRKFRPAVIQKPPFYAIQMQGWTLVSFAGLAVNARLEVVDPDGRPIPNLFALGEVIGAGATSGKSYVNGMLVTPAITFGRILGSSLFRLA
;
A
#
# COMPACT_ATOMS: atom_id res chain seq x y z
N HIS A 1 -1.79 8.76 -0.32
CA HIS A 1 -0.63 8.86 0.59
C HIS A 1 -0.80 8.04 1.87
N VAL A 2 -1.66 7.00 1.81
CA VAL A 2 -1.90 6.06 2.93
C VAL A 2 -0.59 5.38 3.32
N GLU A 3 0.26 5.06 2.36
CA GLU A 3 1.55 4.40 2.57
C GLU A 3 2.48 5.21 3.47
N LEU A 4 2.52 6.53 3.31
CA LEU A 4 3.35 7.40 4.14
C LEU A 4 2.80 7.52 5.57
N GLU A 5 1.49 7.51 5.73
CA GLU A 5 0.87 7.55 7.05
C GLU A 5 1.02 6.21 7.80
N ILE A 6 1.06 5.09 7.10
CA ILE A 6 1.34 3.78 7.71
C ILE A 6 2.71 3.77 8.39
N LEU A 7 3.73 4.38 7.77
CA LEU A 7 5.08 4.45 8.35
C LEU A 7 5.13 5.22 9.67
N ARG A 8 4.17 6.10 9.93
CA ARG A 8 4.05 6.86 11.19
C ARG A 8 3.29 6.12 12.28
N GLN A 9 2.59 5.04 11.94
CA GLN A 9 1.81 4.26 12.89
C GLN A 9 2.70 3.25 13.63
N LYS A 10 2.36 3.00 14.90
CA LYS A 10 3.05 1.98 15.70
C LYS A 10 2.92 0.61 15.03
N GLY A 11 4.06 -0.04 14.75
CA GLY A 11 4.12 -1.33 14.08
C GLY A 11 3.74 -1.27 12.59
N HIS A 12 3.71 -0.08 11.97
CA HIS A 12 3.37 0.13 10.56
C HIS A 12 2.06 -0.54 10.14
N ARG A 13 1.05 -0.47 11.01
CA ARG A 13 -0.26 -1.12 10.83
C ARG A 13 -1.37 -0.10 10.94
N HIS A 14 -2.46 -0.35 10.20
CA HIS A 14 -3.71 0.35 10.34
C HIS A 14 -4.89 -0.61 10.18
N TRP A 15 -6.08 -0.14 10.53
CA TRP A 15 -7.31 -0.93 10.40
C TRP A 15 -8.26 -0.26 9.42
N ALA A 16 -8.73 -1.03 8.45
CA ALA A 16 -9.87 -0.63 7.63
C ALA A 16 -11.16 -1.00 8.36
N ILE A 17 -11.95 0.01 8.72
CA ILE A 17 -13.22 -0.16 9.45
C ILE A 17 -14.38 0.03 8.49
N PHE A 18 -15.32 -0.88 8.47
CA PHE A 18 -16.51 -0.85 7.63
C PHE A 18 -17.65 -1.65 8.27
N ASP A 19 -18.83 -1.55 7.69
CA ASP A 19 -20.02 -2.24 8.16
C ASP A 19 -20.54 -3.27 7.15
N SER A 20 -21.64 -3.96 7.51
CA SER A 20 -22.24 -4.98 6.66
C SER A 20 -22.74 -4.42 5.32
N ASN A 21 -23.24 -3.19 5.30
CA ASN A 21 -23.72 -2.56 4.06
C ASN A 21 -22.57 -2.27 3.10
N ILE A 22 -21.44 -1.79 3.61
CA ILE A 22 -20.23 -1.57 2.81
C ILE A 22 -19.69 -2.90 2.31
N LEU A 23 -19.66 -3.93 3.16
CA LEU A 23 -19.19 -5.27 2.77
C LEU A 23 -20.01 -5.88 1.62
N GLU A 24 -21.33 -5.67 1.63
CA GLU A 24 -22.24 -6.22 0.63
C GLU A 24 -22.24 -5.46 -0.70
N ASN A 25 -22.07 -4.12 -0.65
CA ASN A 25 -22.31 -3.23 -1.78
C ASN A 25 -21.05 -2.58 -2.37
N SER A 26 -19.88 -2.78 -1.76
CA SER A 26 -18.62 -2.25 -2.28
C SER A 26 -17.81 -3.31 -3.03
N PRO A 27 -16.91 -2.90 -3.93
CA PRO A 27 -15.95 -3.81 -4.52
C PRO A 27 -15.14 -4.54 -3.44
N PRO A 28 -14.69 -5.79 -3.68
CA PRO A 28 -13.88 -6.54 -2.73
C PRO A 28 -12.63 -5.75 -2.32
N MET A 29 -12.40 -5.64 -1.02
CA MET A 29 -11.20 -4.96 -0.49
C MET A 29 -9.92 -5.78 -0.70
N ILE A 30 -10.07 -7.08 -0.87
CA ILE A 30 -8.97 -8.03 -1.13
C ILE A 30 -9.27 -8.68 -2.48
N PRO A 31 -8.34 -8.63 -3.44
CA PRO A 31 -8.51 -9.30 -4.74
C PRO A 31 -8.91 -10.76 -4.55
N ASP A 32 -9.85 -11.23 -5.36
CA ASP A 32 -10.36 -12.61 -5.37
C ASP A 32 -11.08 -13.08 -4.09
N TRP A 33 -11.38 -12.16 -3.17
CA TRP A 33 -12.17 -12.48 -1.97
C TRP A 33 -13.60 -11.95 -2.10
N ASN A 34 -14.56 -12.81 -1.76
CA ASN A 34 -15.96 -12.40 -1.60
C ASN A 34 -16.29 -12.11 -0.13
N SER A 35 -17.46 -11.52 0.10
CA SER A 35 -17.95 -11.17 1.43
C SER A 35 -18.02 -12.38 2.38
N ALA A 36 -18.43 -13.55 1.88
CA ALA A 36 -18.52 -14.77 2.67
C ALA A 36 -17.14 -15.22 3.19
N ARG A 37 -16.08 -15.03 2.42
CA ARG A 37 -14.72 -15.33 2.85
C ARG A 37 -14.26 -14.36 3.94
N ILE A 38 -14.53 -13.07 3.79
CA ILE A 38 -14.20 -12.06 4.82
C ILE A 38 -14.91 -12.36 6.13
N ILE A 39 -16.22 -12.69 6.09
CA ILE A 39 -17.01 -13.06 7.28
C ILE A 39 -16.42 -14.29 7.97
N ARG A 40 -16.02 -15.31 7.22
CA ARG A 40 -15.42 -16.53 7.77
C ARG A 40 -14.05 -16.25 8.41
N GLU A 41 -13.21 -15.44 7.78
CA GLU A 41 -11.91 -15.07 8.35
C GLU A 41 -12.05 -14.22 9.61
N ALA A 42 -13.06 -13.36 9.72
CA ALA A 42 -13.34 -12.59 10.93
C ALA A 42 -13.67 -13.43 12.17
N GLN A 43 -13.89 -14.73 11.99
CA GLN A 43 -14.12 -15.70 13.08
C GLN A 43 -12.86 -16.47 13.49
N LYS A 44 -11.81 -16.46 12.66
CA LYS A 44 -10.65 -17.37 12.79
C LYS A 44 -9.30 -16.66 12.84
N ASN A 45 -9.24 -15.43 12.36
CA ASN A 45 -7.98 -14.75 12.09
C ASN A 45 -7.95 -13.39 12.80
N ASP A 46 -6.95 -13.17 13.65
CA ASP A 46 -6.80 -11.93 14.43
C ASP A 46 -6.60 -10.66 13.57
N MET A 47 -6.22 -10.81 12.31
CA MET A 47 -6.17 -9.69 11.36
C MET A 47 -7.56 -9.29 10.84
N PHE A 48 -8.59 -10.10 11.12
CA PHE A 48 -9.97 -9.86 10.72
C PHE A 48 -10.84 -9.92 11.96
N CYS A 49 -11.51 -8.83 12.27
CA CYS A 49 -12.40 -8.76 13.41
C CYS A 49 -13.82 -8.42 12.96
N SER A 50 -14.81 -8.93 13.67
CA SER A 50 -16.21 -8.50 13.53
C SER A 50 -16.89 -8.39 14.89
N ALA A 51 -17.84 -7.46 15.02
CA ALA A 51 -18.66 -7.31 16.22
C ALA A 51 -19.97 -6.59 15.90
N MET A 52 -20.97 -6.77 16.75
CA MET A 52 -22.25 -6.06 16.64
C MET A 52 -22.17 -4.60 17.08
N GLU A 53 -21.14 -4.25 17.86
CA GLU A 53 -20.91 -2.89 18.36
C GLU A 53 -19.48 -2.42 18.05
N LEU A 54 -19.32 -1.12 17.77
CA LEU A 54 -18.02 -0.50 17.52
C LEU A 54 -17.07 -0.59 18.70
N SER A 55 -17.61 -0.53 19.94
CA SER A 55 -16.82 -0.68 21.16
C SER A 55 -16.21 -2.08 21.27
N SER A 56 -16.98 -3.09 21.01
CA SER A 56 -16.55 -4.50 21.01
C SER A 56 -15.57 -4.77 19.87
N LEU A 57 -15.83 -4.20 18.67
CA LEU A 57 -14.91 -4.29 17.55
C LEU A 57 -13.54 -3.67 17.89
N ALA A 58 -13.56 -2.49 18.53
CA ALA A 58 -12.34 -1.80 18.93
C ALA A 58 -11.49 -2.66 19.88
N LEU A 59 -12.11 -3.27 20.90
CA LEU A 59 -11.41 -4.14 21.85
C LEU A 59 -10.76 -5.34 21.14
N ARG A 60 -11.47 -5.98 20.23
CA ARG A 60 -10.94 -7.10 19.44
C ARG A 60 -9.78 -6.69 18.53
N ALA A 61 -9.82 -5.49 17.97
CA ALA A 61 -8.77 -4.93 17.13
C ALA A 61 -7.61 -4.29 17.92
N GLY A 62 -7.64 -4.30 19.25
CA GLY A 62 -6.65 -3.63 20.08
C GLY A 62 -6.68 -2.10 19.98
N LEU A 63 -7.83 -1.52 19.61
CA LEU A 63 -8.05 -0.08 19.46
C LEU A 63 -8.75 0.50 20.69
N ASN A 64 -8.64 1.82 20.86
CA ASN A 64 -9.38 2.51 21.91
C ASN A 64 -10.87 2.65 21.53
N PRO A 65 -11.83 2.08 22.30
CA PRO A 65 -13.25 2.09 21.95
C PRO A 65 -13.86 3.47 21.82
N ARG A 66 -13.50 4.41 22.72
CA ARG A 66 -14.02 5.78 22.67
C ARG A 66 -13.52 6.54 21.42
N LYS A 67 -12.24 6.35 21.08
CA LYS A 67 -11.65 6.99 19.89
C LYS A 67 -12.26 6.40 18.61
N LEU A 68 -12.43 5.09 18.51
CA LEU A 68 -13.05 4.49 17.32
C LEU A 68 -14.47 4.99 17.13
N LYS A 69 -15.29 4.95 18.19
CA LYS A 69 -16.67 5.44 18.15
C LYS A 69 -16.73 6.91 17.69
N SER A 70 -15.98 7.80 18.32
CA SER A 70 -15.92 9.21 17.96
C SER A 70 -15.45 9.41 16.49
N THR A 71 -14.46 8.65 16.04
CA THR A 71 -13.98 8.74 14.64
C THR A 71 -15.09 8.37 13.65
N VAL A 72 -15.84 7.30 13.91
CA VAL A 72 -16.95 6.88 13.05
C VAL A 72 -18.10 7.88 13.08
N GLU A 73 -18.43 8.43 14.25
CA GLU A 73 -19.47 9.46 14.39
C GLU A 73 -19.11 10.72 13.60
N ILE A 74 -17.87 11.20 13.73
CA ILE A 74 -17.38 12.37 12.98
C ILE A 74 -17.43 12.08 11.46
N TYR A 75 -16.94 10.92 11.03
CA TYR A 75 -16.98 10.52 9.63
C TYR A 75 -18.40 10.51 9.08
N ASN A 76 -19.35 9.90 9.79
CA ASN A 76 -20.75 9.83 9.38
C ASN A 76 -21.41 11.22 9.33
N ALA A 77 -21.15 12.07 10.32
CA ALA A 77 -21.67 13.45 10.37
C ALA A 77 -21.15 14.28 9.19
N GLN A 78 -19.86 14.18 8.89
CA GLN A 78 -19.25 14.88 7.76
C GLN A 78 -19.80 14.41 6.42
N LEU A 79 -20.07 13.11 6.28
CA LEU A 79 -20.68 12.57 5.06
C LEU A 79 -22.12 13.06 4.89
N SER A 80 -22.90 13.06 5.95
CA SER A 80 -24.30 13.53 5.96
C SER A 80 -24.41 15.02 5.68
N SER A 81 -23.49 15.83 6.22
CA SER A 81 -23.45 17.28 5.98
C SER A 81 -22.75 17.69 4.67
N LYS A 82 -22.20 16.73 3.92
CA LYS A 82 -21.38 16.95 2.72
C LYS A 82 -20.19 17.87 2.96
N SER A 83 -19.69 17.93 4.19
CA SER A 83 -18.52 18.72 4.54
C SER A 83 -17.23 18.07 4.05
N GLU A 84 -16.17 18.86 3.93
CA GLU A 84 -14.85 18.35 3.56
C GLU A 84 -14.30 17.39 4.61
N ASP A 85 -13.58 16.37 4.13
CA ASP A 85 -12.86 15.45 5.00
C ASP A 85 -11.54 16.09 5.47
N PRO A 86 -11.23 16.08 6.76
CA PRO A 86 -10.01 16.70 7.29
C PRO A 86 -8.72 16.05 6.78
N PHE A 87 -8.83 14.83 6.21
CA PHE A 87 -7.73 14.12 5.55
C PHE A 87 -7.76 14.23 4.02
N GLY A 88 -8.67 15.05 3.46
CA GLY A 88 -8.77 15.30 2.03
C GLY A 88 -9.33 14.13 1.20
N ARG A 89 -10.07 13.18 1.81
CA ARG A 89 -10.70 12.08 1.07
C ARG A 89 -11.87 12.61 0.25
N LYS A 90 -11.78 12.48 -1.05
CA LYS A 90 -12.82 12.90 -1.99
C LYS A 90 -13.91 11.84 -2.17
N PHE A 91 -13.55 10.57 -2.08
CA PHE A 91 -14.47 9.44 -2.26
C PHE A 91 -14.85 8.84 -0.90
N ARG A 92 -16.10 9.03 -0.52
CA ARG A 92 -16.70 8.55 0.73
C ARG A 92 -18.12 8.04 0.42
N PRO A 93 -18.27 6.80 -0.08
CA PRO A 93 -19.53 6.35 -0.70
C PRO A 93 -20.65 6.05 0.31
N ALA A 94 -20.33 5.69 1.54
CA ALA A 94 -21.32 5.25 2.50
C ALA A 94 -20.94 5.59 3.95
N VAL A 95 -21.95 5.73 4.80
CA VAL A 95 -21.83 5.83 6.27
C VAL A 95 -21.54 4.45 6.86
N ILE A 96 -20.95 4.42 8.05
CA ILE A 96 -20.67 3.20 8.82
C ILE A 96 -21.67 3.14 9.97
N GLN A 97 -22.77 2.39 9.82
CA GLN A 97 -23.86 2.36 10.80
C GLN A 97 -24.63 1.03 10.92
N LYS A 98 -24.48 0.11 9.94
CA LYS A 98 -25.26 -1.14 9.88
C LYS A 98 -24.44 -2.33 10.41
N PRO A 99 -24.69 -2.82 11.64
CA PRO A 99 -23.98 -3.98 12.15
C PRO A 99 -24.26 -5.25 11.30
N PRO A 100 -23.39 -6.28 11.38
CA PRO A 100 -22.12 -6.27 12.09
C PRO A 100 -21.10 -5.33 11.48
N PHE A 101 -20.23 -4.80 12.36
CA PHE A 101 -19.07 -4.01 11.98
C PHE A 101 -17.85 -4.91 11.80
N TYR A 102 -16.96 -4.53 10.90
CA TYR A 102 -15.76 -5.27 10.55
C TYR A 102 -14.51 -4.40 10.64
N ALA A 103 -13.41 -5.04 10.97
CA ALA A 103 -12.08 -4.44 10.92
C ALA A 103 -11.11 -5.40 10.24
N ILE A 104 -10.39 -4.92 9.23
CA ILE A 104 -9.30 -5.66 8.58
C ILE A 104 -7.99 -4.95 8.87
N GLN A 105 -7.04 -5.69 9.46
CA GLN A 105 -5.70 -5.16 9.68
C GLN A 105 -4.95 -5.12 8.37
N MET A 106 -4.39 -3.96 8.07
CA MET A 106 -3.56 -3.72 6.90
C MET A 106 -2.17 -3.26 7.34
N GLN A 107 -1.19 -3.63 6.56
CA GLN A 107 0.20 -3.20 6.77
C GLN A 107 0.84 -2.86 5.43
N GLY A 108 1.87 -2.02 5.48
CA GLY A 108 2.70 -1.76 4.32
C GLY A 108 3.52 -3.00 3.97
N TRP A 109 3.65 -3.27 2.69
CA TRP A 109 4.51 -4.32 2.16
C TRP A 109 5.39 -3.74 1.05
N THR A 110 6.68 -4.01 1.11
CA THR A 110 7.62 -3.66 0.05
C THR A 110 7.84 -4.88 -0.82
N LEU A 111 7.46 -4.79 -2.09
CA LEU A 111 7.66 -5.85 -3.08
C LEU A 111 9.03 -5.75 -3.75
N VAL A 112 9.61 -4.54 -3.76
CA VAL A 112 10.87 -4.25 -4.45
C VAL A 112 11.69 -3.26 -3.63
N SER A 113 13.01 -3.30 -3.77
CA SER A 113 13.88 -2.29 -3.19
C SER A 113 13.84 -1.01 -4.05
N PHE A 114 13.63 0.15 -3.41
CA PHE A 114 13.74 1.45 -4.07
C PHE A 114 15.20 1.91 -4.18
N ALA A 115 16.05 1.56 -3.22
CA ALA A 115 17.47 1.79 -3.26
C ALA A 115 18.19 0.65 -4.02
N GLY A 116 19.31 0.97 -4.65
CA GLY A 116 20.13 0.02 -5.39
C GLY A 116 21.52 0.56 -5.70
N LEU A 117 22.25 -0.14 -6.55
CA LEU A 117 23.54 0.29 -7.02
C LEU A 117 23.40 1.57 -7.86
N ALA A 118 24.25 2.56 -7.57
CA ALA A 118 24.33 3.76 -8.40
C ALA A 118 25.00 3.43 -9.74
N VAL A 119 24.41 3.87 -10.83
CA VAL A 119 24.94 3.69 -12.19
C VAL A 119 24.93 5.02 -12.95
N ASN A 120 25.87 5.18 -13.88
CA ASN A 120 25.88 6.30 -14.83
C ASN A 120 24.98 6.01 -16.06
N ALA A 121 24.96 6.95 -17.03
CA ALA A 121 24.16 6.80 -18.26
C ALA A 121 24.59 5.64 -19.17
N ARG A 122 25.75 5.04 -18.93
CA ARG A 122 26.25 3.84 -19.63
C ARG A 122 26.00 2.55 -18.88
N LEU A 123 25.25 2.61 -17.77
CA LEU A 123 24.97 1.50 -16.86
C LEU A 123 26.21 0.94 -16.17
N GLU A 124 27.32 1.68 -16.14
CA GLU A 124 28.50 1.36 -15.34
C GLU A 124 28.21 1.69 -13.87
N VAL A 125 28.50 0.77 -12.97
CA VAL A 125 28.38 1.00 -11.52
C VAL A 125 29.40 2.07 -11.13
N VAL A 126 28.95 3.03 -10.32
CA VAL A 126 29.81 4.10 -9.82
C VAL A 126 30.07 3.97 -8.32
N ASP A 127 31.26 4.38 -7.88
CA ASP A 127 31.64 4.52 -6.48
C ASP A 127 30.92 5.72 -5.82
N PRO A 128 31.08 5.95 -4.50
CA PRO A 128 30.50 7.11 -3.82
C PRO A 128 30.95 8.47 -4.33
N ASP A 129 32.10 8.53 -5.00
CA ASP A 129 32.64 9.75 -5.63
C ASP A 129 32.11 9.94 -7.07
N GLY A 130 31.27 9.01 -7.56
CA GLY A 130 30.70 9.04 -8.91
C GLY A 130 31.64 8.52 -10.02
N ARG A 131 32.74 7.85 -9.65
CA ARG A 131 33.70 7.28 -10.62
C ARG A 131 33.25 5.88 -11.04
N PRO A 132 33.27 5.56 -12.35
CA PRO A 132 32.93 4.24 -12.82
C PRO A 132 33.88 3.17 -12.28
N ILE A 133 33.32 2.06 -11.80
CA ILE A 133 34.09 0.86 -11.45
C ILE A 133 34.36 0.10 -12.76
N PRO A 134 35.63 -0.12 -13.14
CA PRO A 134 35.94 -0.73 -14.42
C PRO A 134 35.31 -2.12 -14.60
N ASN A 135 34.73 -2.36 -15.77
CA ASN A 135 34.11 -3.64 -16.15
C ASN A 135 32.92 -4.09 -15.26
N LEU A 136 32.35 -3.18 -14.47
CA LEU A 136 31.20 -3.50 -13.64
C LEU A 136 29.97 -2.72 -14.13
N PHE A 137 28.94 -3.45 -14.54
CA PHE A 137 27.66 -2.91 -15.03
C PHE A 137 26.51 -3.45 -14.16
N ALA A 138 25.46 -2.66 -14.03
CA ALA A 138 24.26 -3.09 -13.31
C ALA A 138 22.99 -2.58 -14.01
N LEU A 139 21.95 -3.41 -14.01
CA LEU A 139 20.64 -3.09 -14.56
C LEU A 139 19.56 -3.94 -13.90
N GLY A 140 18.29 -3.61 -14.14
CA GLY A 140 17.16 -4.31 -13.54
C GLY A 140 16.98 -3.94 -12.08
N GLU A 141 16.47 -4.87 -11.26
CA GLU A 141 16.11 -4.60 -9.87
C GLU A 141 17.28 -4.18 -8.98
N VAL A 142 18.50 -4.62 -9.30
CA VAL A 142 19.70 -4.30 -8.53
C VAL A 142 20.07 -2.80 -8.52
N ILE A 143 19.62 -2.02 -9.51
CA ILE A 143 19.79 -0.56 -9.51
C ILE A 143 18.70 0.18 -8.72
N GLY A 144 17.74 -0.56 -8.16
CA GLY A 144 16.62 -0.03 -7.40
C GLY A 144 15.47 0.50 -8.27
N ALA A 145 14.26 0.24 -7.86
CA ALA A 145 13.06 0.73 -8.55
C ALA A 145 12.97 2.27 -8.57
N GLY A 146 13.55 2.94 -7.57
CA GLY A 146 13.60 4.40 -7.49
C GLY A 146 14.35 5.07 -8.64
N ALA A 147 15.30 4.38 -9.27
CA ALA A 147 16.04 4.90 -10.43
C ALA A 147 15.14 5.11 -11.66
N THR A 148 14.06 4.34 -11.78
CA THR A 148 13.17 4.34 -12.97
C THR A 148 11.74 4.79 -12.67
N SER A 149 11.17 4.45 -11.50
CA SER A 149 9.77 4.74 -11.18
C SER A 149 9.57 6.02 -10.34
N GLY A 150 10.63 6.61 -9.83
CA GLY A 150 10.55 7.81 -9.00
C GLY A 150 9.71 7.54 -7.72
N LYS A 151 8.71 8.41 -7.45
CA LYS A 151 7.88 8.33 -6.24
C LYS A 151 6.58 7.54 -6.45
N SER A 152 6.30 7.07 -7.65
CA SER A 152 5.03 6.41 -7.98
C SER A 152 5.27 5.08 -8.66
N TYR A 153 4.66 4.03 -8.14
CA TYR A 153 4.64 2.75 -8.81
C TYR A 153 3.69 2.77 -10.01
N VAL A 154 4.19 2.31 -11.14
CA VAL A 154 3.41 2.11 -12.36
C VAL A 154 3.66 0.69 -12.86
N ASN A 155 2.61 0.00 -13.27
CA ASN A 155 2.73 -1.33 -13.83
C ASN A 155 3.69 -1.36 -15.01
N GLY A 156 4.58 -2.36 -15.04
CA GLY A 156 5.61 -2.50 -16.07
C GLY A 156 6.94 -1.80 -15.76
N MET A 157 7.02 -0.93 -14.75
CA MET A 157 8.24 -0.17 -14.43
C MET A 157 9.39 -1.00 -13.84
N LEU A 158 9.19 -2.27 -13.58
CA LEU A 158 10.26 -3.19 -13.18
C LEU A 158 10.80 -3.96 -14.39
N VAL A 159 9.90 -4.58 -15.15
CA VAL A 159 10.26 -5.45 -16.29
C VAL A 159 10.72 -4.63 -17.50
N THR A 160 10.00 -3.56 -17.84
CA THR A 160 10.32 -2.75 -19.03
C THR A 160 11.71 -2.12 -18.97
N PRO A 161 12.12 -1.44 -17.88
CA PRO A 161 13.48 -0.94 -17.75
C PRO A 161 14.54 -2.05 -17.79
N ALA A 162 14.30 -3.18 -17.13
CA ALA A 162 15.24 -4.30 -17.13
C ALA A 162 15.53 -4.81 -18.56
N ILE A 163 14.49 -5.03 -19.35
CA ILE A 163 14.63 -5.48 -20.75
C ILE A 163 15.28 -4.38 -21.60
N THR A 164 14.85 -3.12 -21.45
CA THR A 164 15.36 -2.00 -22.25
C THR A 164 16.83 -1.76 -21.97
N PHE A 165 17.23 -1.69 -20.70
CA PHE A 165 18.62 -1.49 -20.31
C PHE A 165 19.50 -2.67 -20.70
N GLY A 166 19.00 -3.90 -20.58
CA GLY A 166 19.68 -5.09 -21.08
C GLY A 166 20.00 -5.04 -22.56
N ARG A 167 19.02 -4.59 -23.37
CA ARG A 167 19.21 -4.39 -24.81
C ARG A 167 20.23 -3.29 -25.13
N ILE A 168 20.13 -2.15 -24.43
CA ILE A 168 21.05 -1.02 -24.61
C ILE A 168 22.48 -1.44 -24.27
N LEU A 169 22.69 -2.06 -23.10
CA LEU A 169 23.99 -2.49 -22.64
C LEU A 169 24.58 -3.55 -23.57
N GLY A 170 23.80 -4.58 -23.93
CA GLY A 170 24.23 -5.62 -24.87
C GLY A 170 24.65 -5.04 -26.22
N SER A 171 23.86 -4.12 -26.78
CA SER A 171 24.21 -3.45 -28.05
C SER A 171 25.49 -2.61 -27.95
N SER A 172 25.78 -2.01 -26.79
CA SER A 172 27.00 -1.19 -26.62
C SER A 172 28.25 -2.06 -26.43
N LEU A 173 28.14 -3.16 -25.66
CA LEU A 173 29.27 -4.07 -25.40
C LEU A 173 29.69 -4.83 -26.68
N PHE A 174 28.72 -5.30 -27.49
CA PHE A 174 29.02 -6.03 -28.71
C PHE A 174 29.41 -5.16 -29.92
N ARG A 175 29.25 -3.84 -29.85
CA ARG A 175 29.78 -2.90 -30.87
C ARG A 175 31.23 -2.55 -30.67
N LEU A 176 31.81 -2.86 -29.53
CA LEU A 176 33.21 -2.63 -29.18
C LEU A 176 34.10 -3.85 -29.46
N ALA A 177 33.53 -4.93 -29.98
CA ALA A 177 34.20 -6.12 -30.50
C ALA A 177 34.15 -6.15 -32.02
#